data_1111245b763c48d79f6b5b8f20ceb49d
#
_entry.id   1111245b763c48d79f6b5b8f20ceb49d
#
_cell.length_a   1.000
_cell.length_b   1.000
_cell.length_c   1.000
_cell.angle_alpha   90.00
_cell.angle_beta   90.00
_cell.angle_gamma   90.00
#
_symmetry.space_group_name_H-M   'P 1'
#
loop_
_entity.id
_entity.type
_entity.pdbx_description
1 polymer ?
#
loop_
_entity_poly.entity_id
_entity_poly.type
_entity_poly.pdbx_seq_one_letter_code
_entity_poly.pdbx_strand_id
1 'polypeptide(L)'
;HKCYRETSKEWRGVMKHILIIEDERSIADLERDYLEINSLKVTIEETGKAGLRRILKEDIDLILLDLMLPDMDGFELCRELRHKTDIPIIIVSAKRSDIDKIRGLGIGADDYITKPFSPNELVARVKAHLNRYVRLTRKRIDVNECIEYPGLKIDRSARRVFVNGEERFFTTKEFDLLTYLAIHPNHVFSKDELF
;
A
#
# COMPACT_ATOMS: atom_id res chain seq x y z
N HIS A 1 11.05 -21.44 12.92
CA HIS A 1 9.89 -21.13 13.78
C HIS A 1 9.99 -19.79 14.53
N LYS A 2 11.17 -19.14 14.61
CA LYS A 2 11.34 -17.85 15.32
C LYS A 2 11.17 -16.61 14.42
N CYS A 3 11.46 -16.71 13.13
CA CYS A 3 11.31 -15.58 12.19
C CYS A 3 9.83 -15.17 11.97
N TYR A 4 8.89 -16.11 12.15
CA TYR A 4 7.44 -15.85 12.01
C TYR A 4 6.80 -15.15 13.21
N ARG A 5 7.48 -15.07 14.37
CA ARG A 5 6.88 -14.53 15.61
C ARG A 5 7.21 -13.06 15.88
N GLU A 6 8.27 -12.51 15.33
CA GLU A 6 8.64 -11.12 15.65
C GLU A 6 8.00 -10.10 14.71
N THR A 7 7.85 -10.42 13.41
CA THR A 7 7.16 -9.53 12.46
C THR A 7 5.65 -9.42 12.67
N SER A 8 5.02 -10.43 13.31
CA SER A 8 3.59 -10.39 13.62
C SER A 8 3.25 -9.56 14.87
N LYS A 9 4.23 -9.19 15.71
CA LYS A 9 4.01 -8.38 16.90
C LYS A 9 4.08 -6.87 16.63
N GLU A 10 4.92 -6.42 15.71
CA GLU A 10 5.06 -5.00 15.40
C GLU A 10 3.86 -4.42 14.61
N TRP A 11 3.18 -5.26 13.83
CA TRP A 11 2.03 -4.82 13.01
C TRP A 11 0.67 -4.83 13.72
N ARG A 12 0.57 -5.34 14.94
CA ARG A 12 -0.69 -5.34 15.71
C ARG A 12 -0.95 -4.07 16.50
N GLY A 13 -0.04 -3.09 16.49
CA GLY A 13 -0.11 -1.89 17.32
C GLY A 13 -0.21 -0.56 16.57
N VAL A 14 0.03 -0.51 15.26
CA VAL A 14 -0.02 0.76 14.52
C VAL A 14 -1.40 0.92 13.88
N MET A 15 -2.16 1.91 14.38
CA MET A 15 -3.44 2.30 13.78
C MET A 15 -3.22 2.75 12.35
N LYS A 16 -4.01 2.20 11.40
CA LYS A 16 -3.96 2.61 10.00
C LYS A 16 -4.44 4.04 9.83
N HIS A 17 -3.71 4.83 9.05
CA HIS A 17 -3.92 6.25 8.90
C HIS A 17 -4.59 6.57 7.55
N ILE A 18 -5.78 7.15 7.62
CA ILE A 18 -6.60 7.54 6.48
C ILE A 18 -6.51 9.05 6.29
N LEU A 19 -6.23 9.48 5.06
CA LEU A 19 -6.34 10.88 4.67
C LEU A 19 -7.67 11.08 3.94
N ILE A 20 -8.51 11.99 4.45
CA ILE A 20 -9.72 12.47 3.80
C ILE A 20 -9.41 13.81 3.14
N ILE A 21 -9.71 13.96 1.84
CA ILE A 21 -9.62 15.23 1.10
C ILE A 21 -11.05 15.57 0.66
N GLU A 22 -11.70 16.45 1.43
CA GLU A 22 -13.12 16.78 1.35
C GLU A 22 -13.33 18.20 1.86
N ASP A 23 -13.91 19.08 1.07
CA ASP A 23 -14.16 20.47 1.44
C ASP A 23 -15.44 20.66 2.27
N GLU A 24 -16.41 19.75 2.12
CA GLU A 24 -17.63 19.80 2.90
C GLU A 24 -17.43 19.21 4.31
N ARG A 25 -17.25 20.07 5.27
CA ARG A 25 -16.89 19.71 6.65
C ARG A 25 -17.83 18.69 7.29
N SER A 26 -19.14 18.80 7.02
CA SER A 26 -20.15 17.88 7.55
C SER A 26 -19.97 16.45 7.05
N ILE A 27 -19.57 16.28 5.79
CA ILE A 27 -19.29 14.98 5.19
C ILE A 27 -17.97 14.44 5.73
N ALA A 28 -16.92 15.25 5.72
CA ALA A 28 -15.62 14.88 6.24
C ALA A 28 -15.66 14.42 7.72
N ASP A 29 -16.41 15.16 8.57
CA ASP A 29 -16.59 14.79 9.97
C ASP A 29 -17.38 13.48 10.14
N LEU A 30 -18.42 13.25 9.32
CA LEU A 30 -19.15 11.98 9.31
C LEU A 30 -18.25 10.81 8.93
N GLU A 31 -17.47 10.95 7.85
CA GLU A 31 -16.52 9.94 7.41
C GLU A 31 -15.48 9.62 8.49
N ARG A 32 -14.89 10.68 9.08
CA ARG A 32 -13.94 10.55 10.19
C ARG A 32 -14.52 9.78 11.36
N ASP A 33 -15.70 10.19 11.86
CA ASP A 33 -16.29 9.60 13.05
C ASP A 33 -16.53 8.09 12.89
N TYR A 34 -17.03 7.66 11.73
CA TYR A 34 -17.22 6.23 11.45
C TYR A 34 -15.91 5.47 11.29
N LEU A 35 -14.88 6.07 10.71
CA LEU A 35 -13.57 5.45 10.58
C LEU A 35 -12.85 5.33 11.92
N GLU A 36 -12.92 6.37 12.77
CA GLU A 36 -12.30 6.40 14.12
C GLU A 36 -12.95 5.38 15.07
N ILE A 37 -14.29 5.26 15.06
CA ILE A 37 -15.02 4.20 15.78
C ILE A 37 -14.51 2.81 15.37
N ASN A 38 -14.04 2.65 14.14
CA ASN A 38 -13.47 1.42 13.61
C ASN A 38 -11.95 1.30 13.81
N SER A 39 -11.37 2.05 14.75
CA SER A 39 -9.95 2.02 15.12
C SER A 39 -8.99 2.40 13.98
N LEU A 40 -9.40 3.37 13.16
CA LEU A 40 -8.56 3.98 12.14
C LEU A 40 -8.20 5.40 12.58
N LYS A 41 -6.97 5.83 12.34
CA LYS A 41 -6.55 7.22 12.51
C LYS A 41 -6.98 8.02 11.29
N VAL A 42 -7.51 9.22 11.46
CA VAL A 42 -7.99 10.06 10.36
C VAL A 42 -7.36 11.44 10.40
N THR A 43 -6.97 11.94 9.23
CA THR A 43 -6.62 13.35 9.01
C THR A 43 -7.51 13.88 7.88
N ILE A 44 -8.05 15.09 8.05
CA ILE A 44 -8.89 15.77 7.07
C ILE A 44 -8.12 16.93 6.48
N GLU A 45 -8.18 17.07 5.16
CA GLU A 45 -7.73 18.26 4.42
C GLU A 45 -8.87 18.75 3.53
N GLU A 46 -9.13 20.07 3.55
CA GLU A 46 -10.24 20.69 2.84
C GLU A 46 -9.90 21.09 1.41
N THR A 47 -8.64 20.92 1.00
CA THR A 47 -8.16 21.29 -0.34
C THR A 47 -7.20 20.25 -0.91
N GLY A 48 -7.19 20.12 -2.23
CA GLY A 48 -6.30 19.18 -2.93
C GLY A 48 -4.82 19.50 -2.68
N LYS A 49 -4.44 20.78 -2.67
CA LYS A 49 -3.05 21.21 -2.38
C LYS A 49 -2.61 20.85 -0.96
N ALA A 50 -3.52 20.93 0.01
CA ALA A 50 -3.23 20.52 1.38
C ALA A 50 -3.04 19.00 1.46
N GLY A 51 -3.92 18.23 0.82
CA GLY A 51 -3.80 16.78 0.72
C GLY A 51 -2.47 16.32 0.09
N LEU A 52 -2.04 16.93 -1.02
CA LEU A 52 -0.74 16.65 -1.64
C LEU A 52 0.44 16.92 -0.69
N ARG A 53 0.39 18.01 0.07
CA ARG A 53 1.44 18.30 1.06
C ARG A 53 1.45 17.31 2.22
N ARG A 54 0.26 16.85 2.63
CA ARG A 54 0.11 15.90 3.74
C ARG A 54 0.75 14.55 3.43
N ILE A 55 0.49 14.01 2.25
CA ILE A 55 1.07 12.74 1.77
C ILE A 55 2.60 12.73 1.78
N LEU A 56 3.22 13.89 1.53
CA LEU A 56 4.69 14.01 1.54
C LEU A 56 5.28 14.09 2.96
N LYS A 57 4.45 14.33 3.99
CA LYS A 57 4.90 14.59 5.37
C LYS A 57 4.52 13.50 6.35
N GLU A 58 3.50 12.73 6.06
CA GLU A 58 2.95 11.73 6.97
C GLU A 58 2.77 10.39 6.27
N ASP A 59 2.95 9.32 7.04
CA ASP A 59 2.68 7.96 6.57
C ASP A 59 1.17 7.74 6.51
N ILE A 60 0.62 7.80 5.31
CA ILE A 60 -0.79 7.56 5.00
C ILE A 60 -0.95 6.16 4.42
N ASP A 61 -1.96 5.42 4.87
CA ASP A 61 -2.24 4.06 4.41
C ASP A 61 -3.33 3.99 3.33
N LEU A 62 -4.22 5.00 3.26
CA LEU A 62 -5.31 5.09 2.28
C LEU A 62 -5.80 6.53 2.16
N ILE A 63 -6.25 6.92 0.96
CA ILE A 63 -6.84 8.23 0.68
C ILE A 63 -8.32 8.07 0.33
N LEU A 64 -9.19 8.87 0.97
CA LEU A 64 -10.53 9.18 0.51
C LEU A 64 -10.50 10.54 -0.19
N LEU A 65 -11.01 10.62 -1.41
CA LEU A 65 -10.88 11.79 -2.27
C LEU A 65 -12.23 12.22 -2.83
N ASP A 66 -12.69 13.43 -2.50
CA ASP A 66 -13.77 14.06 -3.28
C ASP A 66 -13.21 14.64 -4.59
N LEU A 67 -14.03 14.59 -5.62
CA LEU A 67 -13.75 15.19 -6.92
C LEU A 67 -14.15 16.66 -7.00
N MET A 68 -15.01 17.13 -6.08
CA MET A 68 -15.61 18.46 -6.11
C MET A 68 -14.85 19.44 -5.20
N LEU A 69 -13.53 19.48 -5.32
CA LEU A 69 -12.68 20.37 -4.50
C LEU A 69 -12.66 21.80 -5.05
N PRO A 70 -12.52 22.84 -4.18
CA PRO A 70 -12.58 24.24 -4.58
C PRO A 70 -11.32 24.74 -5.30
N ASP A 71 -10.18 24.09 -5.09
CA ASP A 71 -8.88 24.60 -5.50
C ASP A 71 -8.29 23.89 -6.73
N MET A 72 -8.78 22.71 -7.10
CA MET A 72 -8.32 21.96 -8.27
C MET A 72 -9.31 20.86 -8.70
N ASP A 73 -9.18 20.40 -9.94
CA ASP A 73 -9.94 19.26 -10.44
C ASP A 73 -9.55 17.96 -9.71
N GLY A 74 -10.53 17.28 -9.08
CA GLY A 74 -10.27 16.07 -8.31
C GLY A 74 -9.75 14.90 -9.14
N PHE A 75 -10.06 14.83 -10.44
CA PHE A 75 -9.47 13.82 -11.33
C PHE A 75 -7.99 14.10 -11.59
N GLU A 76 -7.59 15.37 -11.74
CA GLU A 76 -6.18 15.75 -11.87
C GLU A 76 -5.44 15.45 -10.58
N LEU A 77 -6.03 15.77 -9.43
CA LEU A 77 -5.48 15.42 -8.12
C LEU A 77 -5.27 13.91 -7.97
N CYS A 78 -6.25 13.09 -8.33
CA CYS A 78 -6.14 11.65 -8.29
C CYS A 78 -4.95 11.13 -9.13
N ARG A 79 -4.78 11.67 -10.33
CA ARG A 79 -3.65 11.34 -11.21
C ARG A 79 -2.32 11.76 -10.58
N GLU A 80 -2.24 12.97 -10.03
CA GLU A 80 -1.03 13.45 -9.39
C GLU A 80 -0.66 12.64 -8.14
N LEU A 81 -1.64 12.27 -7.32
CA LEU A 81 -1.47 11.39 -6.18
C LEU A 81 -0.94 10.01 -6.62
N ARG A 82 -1.51 9.42 -7.68
CA ARG A 82 -1.06 8.12 -8.19
C ARG A 82 0.38 8.14 -8.70
N HIS A 83 0.87 9.25 -9.23
CA HIS A 83 2.29 9.40 -9.59
C HIS A 83 3.22 9.48 -8.37
N LYS A 84 2.70 9.80 -7.19
CA LYS A 84 3.51 9.99 -5.97
C LYS A 84 3.41 8.80 -5.01
N THR A 85 2.36 7.98 -5.11
CA THR A 85 2.11 6.91 -4.15
C THR A 85 1.35 5.73 -4.76
N ASP A 86 1.64 4.53 -4.25
CA ASP A 86 0.93 3.28 -4.57
C ASP A 86 -0.17 2.94 -3.56
N ILE A 87 -0.37 3.76 -2.51
CA ILE A 87 -1.42 3.51 -1.51
C ILE A 87 -2.82 3.56 -2.15
N PRO A 88 -3.81 2.86 -1.60
CA PRO A 88 -5.16 2.87 -2.13
C PRO A 88 -5.78 4.27 -2.15
N ILE A 89 -6.41 4.63 -3.28
CA ILE A 89 -7.20 5.85 -3.44
C ILE A 89 -8.64 5.45 -3.74
N ILE A 90 -9.57 5.85 -2.87
CA ILE A 90 -11.01 5.66 -3.05
C ILE A 90 -11.63 7.02 -3.32
N ILE A 91 -12.26 7.17 -4.48
CA ILE A 91 -13.04 8.37 -4.81
C ILE A 91 -14.39 8.30 -4.11
N VAL A 92 -14.79 9.37 -3.43
CA VAL A 92 -16.10 9.53 -2.79
C VAL A 92 -16.73 10.81 -3.32
N SER A 93 -17.70 10.72 -4.25
CA SER A 93 -18.18 11.90 -4.96
C SER A 93 -19.68 11.88 -5.26
N ALA A 94 -20.28 13.06 -5.39
CA ALA A 94 -21.65 13.23 -5.85
C ALA A 94 -21.84 12.97 -7.36
N LYS A 95 -20.76 12.89 -8.13
CA LYS A 95 -20.81 12.53 -9.55
C LYS A 95 -21.19 11.06 -9.70
N ARG A 96 -22.33 10.82 -10.38
CA ARG A 96 -22.95 9.46 -10.45
C ARG A 96 -22.87 8.83 -11.82
N SER A 97 -22.43 9.58 -12.84
CA SER A 97 -22.41 9.04 -14.19
C SER A 97 -21.44 7.88 -14.30
N ASP A 98 -21.77 6.90 -15.12
CA ASP A 98 -20.87 5.78 -15.36
C ASP A 98 -19.57 6.24 -16.04
N ILE A 99 -19.63 7.34 -16.81
CA ILE A 99 -18.46 7.97 -17.41
C ILE A 99 -17.50 8.49 -16.33
N ASP A 100 -18.00 9.17 -15.29
CA ASP A 100 -17.16 9.66 -14.19
C ASP A 100 -16.52 8.51 -13.42
N LYS A 101 -17.26 7.43 -13.16
CA LYS A 101 -16.74 6.23 -12.50
C LYS A 101 -15.63 5.55 -13.32
N ILE A 102 -15.89 5.34 -14.63
CA ILE A 102 -14.93 4.74 -15.55
C ILE A 102 -13.68 5.63 -15.63
N ARG A 103 -13.86 6.95 -15.72
CA ARG A 103 -12.76 7.90 -15.72
C ARG A 103 -11.95 7.82 -14.42
N GLY A 104 -12.60 7.84 -13.26
CA GLY A 104 -11.95 7.77 -11.95
C GLY A 104 -11.09 6.51 -11.79
N LEU A 105 -11.64 5.35 -12.12
CA LEU A 105 -10.91 4.08 -12.09
C LEU A 105 -9.79 4.03 -13.13
N GLY A 106 -10.02 4.56 -14.32
CA GLY A 106 -9.04 4.59 -15.42
C GLY A 106 -7.81 5.47 -15.15
N ILE A 107 -7.92 6.49 -14.30
CA ILE A 107 -6.79 7.36 -13.92
C ILE A 107 -6.01 6.85 -12.70
N GLY A 108 -6.42 5.72 -12.10
CA GLY A 108 -5.69 5.06 -11.04
C GLY A 108 -6.34 5.07 -9.66
N ALA A 109 -7.62 5.43 -9.53
CA ALA A 109 -8.37 5.15 -8.32
C ALA A 109 -8.62 3.64 -8.18
N ASP A 110 -8.58 3.15 -6.95
CA ASP A 110 -8.79 1.72 -6.64
C ASP A 110 -10.28 1.40 -6.45
N ASP A 111 -11.10 2.40 -6.11
CA ASP A 111 -12.55 2.26 -5.94
C ASP A 111 -13.26 3.60 -6.12
N TYR A 112 -14.60 3.54 -6.28
CA TYR A 112 -15.46 4.70 -6.46
C TYR A 112 -16.76 4.52 -5.67
N ILE A 113 -17.03 5.45 -4.75
CA ILE A 113 -18.23 5.49 -3.92
C ILE A 113 -19.06 6.73 -4.30
N THR A 114 -20.34 6.54 -4.56
CA THR A 114 -21.23 7.67 -4.87
C THR A 114 -21.93 8.20 -3.64
N LYS A 115 -21.94 9.53 -3.46
CA LYS A 115 -22.74 10.20 -2.44
C LYS A 115 -24.23 10.26 -2.84
N PRO A 116 -25.20 10.06 -1.91
CA PRO A 116 -25.01 9.65 -0.54
C PRO A 116 -24.65 8.17 -0.42
N PHE A 117 -23.78 7.84 0.52
CA PHE A 117 -23.33 6.48 0.81
C PHE A 117 -23.75 6.02 2.21
N SER A 118 -23.75 4.73 2.42
CA SER A 118 -23.87 4.17 3.77
C SER A 118 -22.52 4.23 4.48
N PRO A 119 -22.44 4.80 5.70
CA PRO A 119 -21.19 4.81 6.47
C PRO A 119 -20.59 3.41 6.67
N ASN A 120 -21.42 2.40 6.86
CA ASN A 120 -20.96 1.01 6.95
C ASN A 120 -20.35 0.50 5.64
N GLU A 121 -20.88 0.91 4.49
CA GLU A 121 -20.30 0.60 3.18
C GLU A 121 -18.92 1.24 3.03
N LEU A 122 -18.78 2.53 3.38
CA LEU A 122 -17.50 3.23 3.36
C LEU A 122 -16.44 2.48 4.17
N VAL A 123 -16.76 2.16 5.43
CA VAL A 123 -15.85 1.44 6.33
C VAL A 123 -15.48 0.06 5.78
N ALA A 124 -16.45 -0.68 5.24
CA ALA A 124 -16.20 -2.01 4.67
C ALA A 124 -15.24 -1.94 3.47
N ARG A 125 -15.41 -0.97 2.57
CA ARG A 125 -14.54 -0.76 1.41
C ARG A 125 -13.14 -0.32 1.83
N VAL A 126 -13.02 0.64 2.74
CA VAL A 126 -11.73 1.08 3.30
C VAL A 126 -10.95 -0.10 3.88
N LYS A 127 -11.59 -0.93 4.73
CA LYS A 127 -10.96 -2.12 5.30
C LYS A 127 -10.56 -3.15 4.25
N ALA A 128 -11.39 -3.36 3.21
CA ALA A 128 -11.08 -4.29 2.14
C ALA A 128 -9.83 -3.85 1.35
N HIS A 129 -9.72 -2.55 0.99
CA HIS A 129 -8.57 -2.01 0.27
C HIS A 129 -7.29 -2.00 1.13
N LEU A 130 -7.38 -1.61 2.41
CA LEU A 130 -6.25 -1.72 3.34
C LEU A 130 -5.71 -3.15 3.44
N ASN A 131 -6.59 -4.13 3.61
CA ASN A 131 -6.20 -5.54 3.70
C ASN A 131 -5.59 -6.06 2.39
N ARG A 132 -6.16 -5.66 1.23
CA ARG A 132 -5.61 -6.02 -0.08
C ARG A 132 -4.21 -5.43 -0.27
N TYR A 133 -4.03 -4.16 0.06
CA TYR A 133 -2.74 -3.48 -0.06
C TYR A 133 -1.66 -4.13 0.81
N VAL A 134 -1.98 -4.42 2.08
CA VAL A 134 -1.08 -5.14 2.99
C VAL A 134 -0.70 -6.51 2.44
N ARG A 135 -1.64 -7.27 1.87
CA ARG A 135 -1.35 -8.59 1.28
C ARG A 135 -0.45 -8.49 0.06
N LEU A 136 -0.65 -7.48 -0.79
CA LEU A 136 0.16 -7.27 -2.00
C LEU A 136 1.57 -6.78 -1.65
N THR A 137 1.69 -5.86 -0.69
CA THR A 137 2.98 -5.34 -0.22
C THR A 137 3.77 -6.41 0.54
N ARG A 138 3.11 -7.21 1.37
CA ARG A 138 3.75 -8.36 2.04
C ARG A 138 4.31 -9.37 1.03
N LYS A 139 3.56 -9.71 -0.02
CA LYS A 139 4.10 -10.57 -1.09
C LYS A 139 5.33 -9.96 -1.77
N ARG A 140 5.36 -8.62 -1.96
CA ARG A 140 6.54 -7.93 -2.51
C ARG A 140 7.72 -7.90 -1.54
N ILE A 141 7.47 -7.71 -0.25
CA ILE A 141 8.51 -7.72 0.80
C ILE A 141 9.05 -9.14 0.98
N ASP A 142 8.18 -10.15 1.10
CA ASP A 142 8.58 -11.55 1.23
C ASP A 142 9.39 -12.04 0.01
N VAL A 143 9.01 -11.64 -1.21
CA VAL A 143 9.75 -11.99 -2.44
C VAL A 143 11.10 -11.26 -2.54
N ASN A 144 11.22 -10.04 -1.96
CA ASN A 144 12.46 -9.28 -2.00
C ASN A 144 13.40 -9.55 -0.82
N GLU A 145 12.88 -9.95 0.34
CA GLU A 145 13.68 -10.17 1.56
C GLU A 145 14.04 -11.63 1.79
N CYS A 146 13.13 -12.56 1.50
CA CYS A 146 13.38 -14.00 1.63
C CYS A 146 13.13 -14.73 0.31
N ILE A 147 14.12 -15.48 -0.16
CA ILE A 147 13.99 -16.40 -1.30
C ILE A 147 13.87 -17.80 -0.75
N GLU A 148 12.80 -18.52 -1.09
CA GLU A 148 12.57 -19.90 -0.64
C GLU A 148 12.41 -20.86 -1.81
N TYR A 149 13.25 -21.90 -1.79
CA TYR A 149 13.17 -23.08 -2.64
C TYR A 149 13.09 -24.33 -1.78
N PRO A 150 12.66 -25.47 -2.30
CA PRO A 150 12.72 -26.73 -1.57
C PRO A 150 14.13 -26.99 -1.02
N GLY A 151 14.27 -26.95 0.32
CA GLY A 151 15.53 -27.16 1.01
C GLY A 151 16.48 -25.96 1.08
N LEU A 152 16.16 -24.81 0.49
CA LEU A 152 16.99 -23.62 0.53
C LEU A 152 16.17 -22.38 0.90
N LYS A 153 16.62 -21.61 1.91
CA LYS A 153 16.05 -20.32 2.28
C LYS A 153 17.18 -19.29 2.38
N ILE A 154 17.01 -18.17 1.69
CA ILE A 154 17.95 -17.05 1.71
C ILE A 154 17.24 -15.84 2.30
N ASP A 155 17.68 -15.38 3.47
CA ASP A 155 17.27 -14.12 4.08
C ASP A 155 18.24 -13.04 3.59
N ARG A 156 17.75 -12.17 2.70
CA ARG A 156 18.57 -11.12 2.08
C ARG A 156 18.83 -9.96 3.04
N SER A 157 17.88 -9.67 3.92
CA SER A 157 17.97 -8.57 4.87
C SER A 157 18.98 -8.89 5.98
N ALA A 158 18.92 -10.10 6.52
CA ALA A 158 19.86 -10.59 7.53
C ALA A 158 21.14 -11.20 6.94
N ARG A 159 21.25 -11.33 5.59
CA ARG A 159 22.36 -12.00 4.87
C ARG A 159 22.62 -13.42 5.39
N ARG A 160 21.56 -14.20 5.61
CA ARG A 160 21.61 -15.55 6.16
C ARG A 160 21.06 -16.57 5.15
N VAL A 161 21.67 -17.75 5.12
CA VAL A 161 21.26 -18.85 4.27
C VAL A 161 20.98 -20.08 5.14
N PHE A 162 19.86 -20.74 4.87
CA PHE A 162 19.47 -21.99 5.52
C PHE A 162 19.32 -23.08 4.47
N VAL A 163 19.99 -24.20 4.69
CA VAL A 163 19.91 -25.39 3.85
C VAL A 163 19.28 -26.52 4.69
N ASN A 164 18.13 -27.04 4.25
CA ASN A 164 17.33 -28.03 4.97
C ASN A 164 17.06 -27.63 6.44
N GLY A 165 16.86 -26.32 6.70
CA GLY A 165 16.57 -25.77 8.00
C GLY A 165 17.79 -25.47 8.86
N GLU A 166 19.01 -25.83 8.44
CA GLU A 166 20.25 -25.50 9.12
C GLU A 166 20.90 -24.27 8.51
N GLU A 167 21.33 -23.33 9.36
CA GLU A 167 22.07 -22.14 8.92
C GLU A 167 23.45 -22.51 8.37
N ARG A 168 23.78 -21.96 7.20
CA ARG A 168 25.09 -22.10 6.56
C ARG A 168 25.73 -20.73 6.38
N PHE A 169 27.02 -20.66 6.67
CA PHE A 169 27.80 -19.42 6.57
C PHE A 169 28.42 -19.32 5.18
N PHE A 170 28.26 -18.14 4.58
CA PHE A 170 28.80 -17.78 3.29
C PHE A 170 29.66 -16.52 3.42
N THR A 171 30.73 -16.42 2.65
CA THR A 171 31.44 -15.15 2.47
C THR A 171 30.53 -14.15 1.75
N THR A 172 30.85 -12.87 1.82
CA THR A 172 30.05 -11.81 1.15
C THR A 172 29.85 -12.10 -0.33
N LYS A 173 30.92 -12.49 -1.04
CA LYS A 173 30.86 -12.79 -2.48
C LYS A 173 30.03 -14.03 -2.81
N GLU A 174 30.15 -15.08 -2.01
CA GLU A 174 29.36 -16.30 -2.17
C GLU A 174 27.88 -16.04 -1.91
N PHE A 175 27.55 -15.26 -0.88
CA PHE A 175 26.17 -14.86 -0.57
C PHE A 175 25.56 -14.05 -1.72
N ASP A 176 26.31 -13.05 -2.24
CA ASP A 176 25.84 -12.19 -3.32
C ASP A 176 25.62 -12.99 -4.61
N LEU A 177 26.54 -13.90 -4.93
CA LEU A 177 26.42 -14.81 -6.09
C LEU A 177 25.20 -15.75 -5.94
N LEU A 178 25.07 -16.42 -4.77
CA LEU A 178 23.94 -17.31 -4.52
C LEU A 178 22.59 -16.56 -4.63
N THR A 179 22.54 -15.37 -4.06
CA THR A 179 21.36 -14.51 -4.12
C THR A 179 21.03 -14.11 -5.55
N TYR A 180 22.05 -13.71 -6.33
CA TYR A 180 21.90 -13.32 -7.72
C TYR A 180 21.34 -14.48 -8.57
N LEU A 181 21.88 -15.68 -8.42
CA LEU A 181 21.39 -16.87 -9.11
C LEU A 181 19.96 -17.23 -8.69
N ALA A 182 19.64 -17.11 -7.40
CA ALA A 182 18.33 -17.44 -6.87
C ALA A 182 17.21 -16.48 -7.31
N ILE A 183 17.52 -15.21 -7.62
CA ILE A 183 16.51 -14.25 -8.14
C ILE A 183 16.18 -14.49 -9.61
N HIS A 184 17.04 -15.20 -10.35
CA HIS A 184 16.88 -15.46 -11.78
C HIS A 184 16.68 -16.95 -12.06
N PRO A 185 15.58 -17.56 -11.59
CA PRO A 185 15.33 -18.98 -11.84
C PRO A 185 15.20 -19.27 -13.34
N ASN A 186 15.74 -20.40 -13.77
CA ASN A 186 15.72 -20.84 -15.15
C ASN A 186 16.58 -19.99 -16.12
N HIS A 187 17.50 -19.18 -15.61
CA HIS A 187 18.48 -18.48 -16.42
C HIS A 187 19.86 -19.16 -16.30
N VAL A 188 20.53 -19.35 -17.45
CA VAL A 188 21.90 -19.85 -17.49
C VAL A 188 22.84 -18.68 -17.72
N PHE A 189 23.76 -18.47 -16.78
CA PHE A 189 24.75 -17.41 -16.88
C PHE A 189 26.07 -17.89 -17.41
N SER A 190 26.68 -17.12 -18.28
CA SER A 190 28.06 -17.31 -18.70
C SER A 190 29.04 -16.87 -17.61
N LYS A 191 30.28 -17.28 -17.69
CA LYS A 191 31.33 -16.89 -16.76
C LYS A 191 31.53 -15.36 -16.74
N ASP A 192 31.47 -14.74 -17.92
CA ASP A 192 31.68 -13.30 -18.12
C ASP A 192 30.52 -12.45 -17.59
N GLU A 193 29.33 -13.05 -17.34
CA GLU A 193 28.19 -12.38 -16.69
C GLU A 193 28.26 -12.45 -15.15
N LEU A 194 29.10 -13.34 -14.60
CA LEU A 194 29.20 -13.55 -13.15
C LEU A 194 30.47 -12.95 -12.52
N PHE A 195 31.47 -12.62 -13.29
CA PHE A 195 32.80 -12.14 -12.88
C PHE A 195 33.27 -11.00 -13.77
#